data_160e38b12bdc7e2e301197cac578975e
#
_entry.id   160e38b12bdc7e2e301197cac578975e
#
_cell.length_a   1.000
_cell.length_b   1.000
_cell.length_c   1.000
_cell.angle_alpha   90.00
_cell.angle_beta   90.00
_cell.angle_gamma   90.00
#
_symmetry.space_group_name_H-M   'P 1'
#
loop_
_entity.id
_entity.type
_entity.pdbx_description
1 polymer ?
#
loop_
_entity_poly.entity_id
_entity_poly.type
_entity_poly.pdbx_seq_one_letter_code
_entity_poly.pdbx_strand_id
1 'polypeptide(L)'
;RARHHATYVSNVAYAAHEAAGAGVTIVLEPINTRDMPGFFLTHQAQAHAVCKEVGATNVKVQFDLYHAQIMEGDLSVKLKQYVEGVGHVQIAGVPDRHEPDEGELNYPHLFALLDALGYDGWVGCEYRPRAGTSEGLGWLKRWREGQR
;
A
#
# COMPACT_ATOMS: atom_id res chain seq x y z
N ARG A 1 19.09 11.28 -10.88
CA ARG A 1 17.67 11.15 -10.46
C ARG A 1 16.70 11.49 -11.58
N ALA A 2 16.85 12.64 -12.28
CA ALA A 2 15.93 13.04 -13.37
C ALA A 2 15.80 11.98 -14.49
N ARG A 3 16.93 11.41 -14.95
CA ARG A 3 16.93 10.35 -15.97
C ARG A 3 16.18 9.09 -15.49
N HIS A 4 16.38 8.68 -14.23
CA HIS A 4 15.68 7.51 -13.65
C HIS A 4 14.18 7.78 -13.56
N HIS A 5 13.78 8.99 -13.18
CA HIS A 5 12.38 9.38 -13.12
C HIS A 5 11.70 9.29 -14.50
N ALA A 6 12.31 9.91 -15.52
CA ALA A 6 11.78 9.86 -16.89
C ALA A 6 11.66 8.43 -17.42
N THR A 7 12.66 7.58 -17.17
CA THR A 7 12.62 6.17 -17.56
C THR A 7 11.49 5.44 -16.81
N TYR A 8 11.33 5.71 -15.51
CA TYR A 8 10.29 5.07 -14.69
C TYR A 8 8.89 5.44 -15.20
N VAL A 9 8.62 6.73 -15.43
CA VAL A 9 7.35 7.22 -15.98
C VAL A 9 7.06 6.59 -17.35
N SER A 10 8.05 6.56 -18.26
CA SER A 10 7.91 5.95 -19.58
C SER A 10 7.59 4.46 -19.51
N ASN A 11 8.25 3.72 -18.61
CA ASN A 11 7.99 2.29 -18.42
C ASN A 11 6.60 2.02 -17.84
N VAL A 12 6.17 2.84 -16.89
CA VAL A 12 4.81 2.72 -16.30
C VAL A 12 3.76 3.05 -17.37
N ALA A 13 3.95 4.08 -18.17
CA ALA A 13 3.05 4.42 -19.26
C ALA A 13 2.94 3.28 -20.29
N TYR A 14 4.06 2.68 -20.67
CA TYR A 14 4.08 1.50 -21.54
C TYR A 14 3.32 0.32 -20.91
N ALA A 15 3.61 -0.03 -19.65
CA ALA A 15 2.92 -1.11 -18.95
C ALA A 15 1.40 -0.86 -18.85
N ALA A 16 1.01 0.38 -18.58
CA ALA A 16 -0.40 0.77 -18.52
C ALA A 16 -1.11 0.58 -19.87
N HIS A 17 -0.44 0.97 -20.96
CA HIS A 17 -0.97 0.78 -22.32
C HIS A 17 -1.19 -0.70 -22.65
N GLU A 18 -0.19 -1.54 -22.41
CA GLU A 18 -0.29 -2.99 -22.67
C GLU A 18 -1.36 -3.66 -21.78
N ALA A 19 -1.49 -3.25 -20.53
CA ALA A 19 -2.44 -3.82 -19.57
C ALA A 19 -3.89 -3.38 -19.82
N ALA A 20 -4.12 -2.23 -20.44
CA ALA A 20 -5.44 -1.64 -20.63
C ALA A 20 -6.39 -2.55 -21.43
N GLY A 21 -5.89 -3.19 -22.49
CA GLY A 21 -6.68 -4.11 -23.33
C GLY A 21 -7.19 -5.35 -22.59
N ALA A 22 -6.51 -5.74 -21.52
CA ALA A 22 -6.90 -6.85 -20.64
C ALA A 22 -7.71 -6.41 -19.40
N GLY A 23 -8.01 -5.12 -19.26
CA GLY A 23 -8.71 -4.57 -18.09
C GLY A 23 -7.89 -4.63 -16.80
N VAL A 24 -6.56 -4.71 -16.90
CA VAL A 24 -5.66 -4.82 -15.73
C VAL A 24 -5.24 -3.43 -15.26
N THR A 25 -5.31 -3.22 -13.95
CA THR A 25 -4.78 -2.03 -13.28
C THR A 25 -3.34 -2.27 -12.83
N ILE A 26 -2.45 -1.35 -13.18
CA ILE A 26 -1.09 -1.31 -12.65
C ILE A 26 -1.10 -0.53 -11.34
N VAL A 27 -0.49 -1.07 -10.30
CA VAL A 27 -0.33 -0.36 -9.03
C VAL A 27 1.14 -0.09 -8.74
N LEU A 28 1.44 1.13 -8.29
CA LEU A 28 2.78 1.58 -7.93
C LEU A 28 2.92 1.53 -6.40
N GLU A 29 3.93 0.84 -5.91
CA GLU A 29 4.16 0.67 -4.49
C GLU A 29 5.41 1.44 -4.02
N PRO A 30 5.25 2.46 -3.16
CA PRO A 30 6.36 3.03 -2.40
C PRO A 30 6.86 2.04 -1.34
N ILE A 31 8.15 1.72 -1.39
CA ILE A 31 8.78 0.72 -0.50
C ILE A 31 9.78 1.41 0.43
N ASN A 32 9.84 0.97 1.69
CA ASN A 32 10.72 1.54 2.70
C ASN A 32 12.21 1.24 2.42
N THR A 33 13.06 2.19 2.77
CA THR A 33 14.52 2.09 2.57
C THR A 33 15.24 1.34 3.68
N ARG A 34 14.56 0.98 4.77
CA ARG A 34 15.10 0.11 5.82
C ARG A 34 15.26 -1.32 5.29
N ASP A 35 14.22 -1.86 4.65
CA ASP A 35 14.22 -3.22 4.12
C ASP A 35 14.83 -3.28 2.72
N MET A 36 14.66 -2.22 1.92
CA MET A 36 15.13 -2.12 0.53
C MET A 36 15.98 -0.86 0.32
N PRO A 37 17.24 -0.83 0.79
CA PRO A 37 18.12 0.31 0.62
C PRO A 37 18.29 0.70 -0.86
N GLY A 38 18.11 1.99 -1.16
CA GLY A 38 18.27 2.51 -2.52
C GLY A 38 17.05 2.31 -3.43
N PHE A 39 15.93 1.82 -2.93
CA PHE A 39 14.69 1.72 -3.71
C PHE A 39 14.28 3.10 -4.25
N PHE A 40 13.78 3.13 -5.50
CA PHE A 40 13.53 4.41 -6.20
C PHE A 40 12.27 5.11 -5.71
N LEU A 41 11.17 4.38 -5.58
CA LEU A 41 9.86 4.89 -5.18
C LEU A 41 9.63 4.63 -3.70
N THR A 42 9.64 5.66 -2.87
CA THR A 42 9.69 5.49 -1.41
C THR A 42 8.63 6.25 -0.61
N HIS A 43 7.89 7.17 -1.25
CA HIS A 43 6.91 8.02 -0.58
C HIS A 43 5.59 8.06 -1.36
N GLN A 44 4.47 8.18 -0.63
CA GLN A 44 3.14 8.25 -1.23
C GLN A 44 3.01 9.41 -2.21
N ALA A 45 3.46 10.61 -1.83
CA ALA A 45 3.44 11.79 -2.70
C ALA A 45 4.19 11.56 -4.02
N GLN A 46 5.31 10.82 -4.00
CA GLN A 46 6.08 10.49 -5.19
C GLN A 46 5.30 9.56 -6.13
N ALA A 47 4.65 8.52 -5.58
CA ALA A 47 3.86 7.57 -6.38
C ALA A 47 2.65 8.27 -7.04
N HIS A 48 1.91 9.06 -6.28
CA HIS A 48 0.77 9.82 -6.81
C HIS A 48 1.19 10.84 -7.87
N ALA A 49 2.36 11.48 -7.72
CA ALA A 49 2.90 12.37 -8.74
C ALA A 49 3.22 11.60 -10.05
N VAL A 50 3.79 10.41 -9.96
CA VAL A 50 4.05 9.54 -11.13
C VAL A 50 2.73 9.12 -11.79
N CYS A 51 1.71 8.68 -11.02
CA CYS A 51 0.39 8.35 -11.58
C CYS A 51 -0.21 9.53 -12.35
N LYS A 52 -0.12 10.73 -11.78
CA LYS A 52 -0.60 11.96 -12.43
C LYS A 52 0.17 12.30 -13.70
N GLU A 53 1.49 12.11 -13.70
CA GLU A 53 2.36 12.38 -14.86
C GLU A 53 2.09 11.37 -16.00
N VAL A 54 1.88 10.08 -15.67
CA VAL A 54 1.50 9.04 -16.63
C VAL A 54 0.11 9.31 -17.23
N GLY A 55 -0.83 9.78 -16.43
CA GLY A 55 -2.17 10.18 -16.86
C GLY A 55 -3.10 9.04 -17.31
N ALA A 56 -2.70 7.78 -17.14
CA ALA A 56 -3.53 6.61 -17.49
C ALA A 56 -4.49 6.25 -16.35
N THR A 57 -5.75 5.97 -16.68
CA THR A 57 -6.81 5.66 -15.70
C THR A 57 -6.61 4.31 -14.99
N ASN A 58 -5.86 3.41 -15.61
CA ASN A 58 -5.51 2.09 -15.07
C ASN A 58 -4.14 2.07 -14.36
N VAL A 59 -3.64 3.23 -13.91
CA VAL A 59 -2.47 3.34 -13.03
C VAL A 59 -2.90 3.96 -11.71
N LYS A 60 -2.70 3.24 -10.62
CA LYS A 60 -3.04 3.65 -9.26
C LYS A 60 -1.88 3.40 -8.31
N VAL A 61 -2.05 3.73 -7.04
CA VAL A 61 -1.05 3.47 -6.00
C VAL A 61 -1.46 2.25 -5.18
N GLN A 62 -0.50 1.39 -4.86
CA GLN A 62 -0.60 0.42 -3.79
C GLN A 62 -0.13 1.10 -2.51
N PHE A 63 -1.07 1.26 -1.57
CA PHE A 63 -0.78 1.88 -0.29
C PHE A 63 -0.50 0.78 0.75
N ASP A 64 0.77 0.41 0.89
CA ASP A 64 1.20 -0.47 1.97
C ASP A 64 1.40 0.35 3.25
N LEU A 65 0.56 0.08 4.26
CA LEU A 65 0.58 0.78 5.54
C LEU A 65 1.88 0.52 6.33
N TYR A 66 2.48 -0.67 6.16
CA TYR A 66 3.76 -1.00 6.76
C TYR A 66 4.89 -0.11 6.20
N HIS A 67 5.01 -0.04 4.87
CA HIS A 67 6.04 0.78 4.24
C HIS A 67 5.82 2.27 4.51
N ALA A 68 4.57 2.74 4.43
CA ALA A 68 4.22 4.13 4.67
C ALA A 68 4.49 4.55 6.13
N GLN A 69 4.23 3.67 7.12
CA GLN A 69 4.54 3.97 8.51
C GLN A 69 6.04 4.17 8.73
N ILE A 70 6.87 3.29 8.19
CA ILE A 70 8.33 3.36 8.34
C ILE A 70 8.91 4.63 7.70
N MET A 71 8.40 5.01 6.53
CA MET A 71 8.95 6.13 5.76
C MET A 71 8.38 7.49 6.16
N GLU A 72 7.12 7.55 6.52
CA GLU A 72 6.38 8.80 6.57
C GLU A 72 5.57 8.97 7.85
N GLY A 73 5.00 7.90 8.39
CA GLY A 73 4.03 8.00 9.49
C GLY A 73 2.76 8.76 9.11
N ASP A 74 2.01 9.23 10.12
CA ASP A 74 0.79 10.05 9.94
C ASP A 74 -0.23 9.44 8.97
N LEU A 75 -0.43 8.11 9.09
CA LEU A 75 -1.18 7.31 8.13
C LEU A 75 -2.63 7.78 7.96
N SER A 76 -3.28 8.25 9.05
CA SER A 76 -4.66 8.71 8.98
C SER A 76 -4.82 9.95 8.09
N VAL A 77 -3.87 10.88 8.13
CA VAL A 77 -3.88 12.07 7.26
C VAL A 77 -3.56 11.68 5.83
N LYS A 78 -2.60 10.79 5.63
CA LYS A 78 -2.22 10.31 4.29
C LYS A 78 -3.32 9.53 3.60
N LEU A 79 -4.03 8.66 4.32
CA LEU A 79 -5.18 7.95 3.77
C LEU A 79 -6.27 8.94 3.32
N LYS A 80 -6.61 9.94 4.14
CA LYS A 80 -7.56 10.99 3.76
C LYS A 80 -7.11 11.77 2.51
N GLN A 81 -5.82 11.99 2.37
CA GLN A 81 -5.26 12.75 1.25
C GLN A 81 -5.24 11.97 -0.06
N TYR A 82 -5.03 10.65 0.00
CA TYR A 82 -4.63 9.87 -1.16
C TYR A 82 -5.59 8.75 -1.56
N VAL A 83 -6.61 8.42 -0.75
CA VAL A 83 -7.46 7.23 -0.95
C VAL A 83 -8.09 7.14 -2.34
N GLU A 84 -8.46 8.25 -2.95
CA GLU A 84 -9.06 8.28 -4.31
C GLU A 84 -8.12 7.71 -5.38
N GLY A 85 -6.81 7.87 -5.21
CA GLY A 85 -5.80 7.34 -6.12
C GLY A 85 -5.28 5.95 -5.75
N VAL A 86 -5.79 5.35 -4.66
CA VAL A 86 -5.35 4.03 -4.20
C VAL A 86 -6.12 2.93 -4.92
N GLY A 87 -5.40 1.98 -5.48
CA GLY A 87 -5.98 0.80 -6.14
C GLY A 87 -5.89 -0.47 -5.30
N HIS A 88 -5.00 -0.49 -4.32
CA HIS A 88 -4.81 -1.62 -3.40
C HIS A 88 -4.21 -1.14 -2.09
N VAL A 89 -4.65 -1.71 -0.97
CA VAL A 89 -4.08 -1.47 0.36
C VAL A 89 -3.38 -2.75 0.83
N GLN A 90 -2.22 -2.61 1.48
CA GLN A 90 -1.54 -3.73 2.15
C GLN A 90 -1.27 -3.44 3.62
N ILE A 91 -1.20 -4.51 4.41
CA ILE A 91 -1.01 -4.46 5.86
C ILE A 91 0.05 -5.44 6.36
N ALA A 92 0.81 -5.00 7.36
CA ALA A 92 1.69 -5.81 8.19
C ALA A 92 1.96 -5.10 9.52
N GLY A 93 2.32 -5.83 10.56
CA GLY A 93 2.74 -5.26 11.85
C GLY A 93 4.08 -4.52 11.72
N VAL A 94 4.18 -3.34 12.33
CA VAL A 94 5.43 -2.57 12.41
C VAL A 94 5.96 -2.69 13.85
N PRO A 95 7.27 -2.92 14.06
CA PRO A 95 8.38 -2.83 13.11
C PRO A 95 8.76 -4.12 12.37
N ASP A 96 8.31 -5.30 12.81
CA ASP A 96 8.91 -6.59 12.44
C ASP A 96 8.28 -7.26 11.22
N ARG A 97 7.27 -6.64 10.60
CA ARG A 97 6.51 -7.15 9.47
C ARG A 97 5.79 -8.46 9.77
N HIS A 98 5.35 -8.66 11.03
CA HIS A 98 4.56 -9.80 11.48
C HIS A 98 3.05 -9.52 11.38
N GLU A 99 2.24 -10.30 12.13
CA GLU A 99 0.79 -10.16 12.15
C GLU A 99 0.34 -8.73 12.50
N PRO A 100 -0.75 -8.21 11.87
CA PRO A 100 -1.14 -6.80 12.01
C PRO A 100 -1.80 -6.45 13.34
N ASP A 101 -2.15 -7.42 14.18
CA ASP A 101 -2.73 -7.19 15.52
C ASP A 101 -1.70 -6.86 16.59
N GLU A 102 -0.43 -6.81 16.23
CA GLU A 102 0.68 -6.46 17.10
C GLU A 102 1.55 -5.36 16.50
N GLY A 103 2.28 -4.67 17.37
CA GLY A 103 3.17 -3.59 16.97
C GLY A 103 2.58 -2.21 17.17
N GLU A 104 3.10 -1.22 16.46
CA GLU A 104 2.80 0.20 16.70
C GLU A 104 1.59 0.74 15.93
N LEU A 105 0.99 -0.06 15.01
CA LEU A 105 -0.15 0.37 14.20
C LEU A 105 -1.48 -0.04 14.84
N ASN A 106 -2.42 0.91 14.90
CA ASN A 106 -3.78 0.66 15.33
C ASN A 106 -4.66 0.27 14.12
N TYR A 107 -4.61 -0.98 13.69
CA TYR A 107 -5.40 -1.45 12.55
C TYR A 107 -6.92 -1.34 12.71
N PRO A 108 -7.52 -1.57 13.91
CA PRO A 108 -8.94 -1.25 14.12
C PRO A 108 -9.32 0.17 13.70
N HIS A 109 -8.51 1.16 14.08
CA HIS A 109 -8.72 2.55 13.68
C HIS A 109 -8.53 2.74 12.16
N LEU A 110 -7.50 2.16 11.58
CA LEU A 110 -7.18 2.31 10.15
C LEU A 110 -8.25 1.67 9.26
N PHE A 111 -8.80 0.52 9.64
CA PHE A 111 -9.90 -0.12 8.91
C PHE A 111 -11.19 0.70 8.99
N ALA A 112 -11.56 1.18 10.18
CA ALA A 112 -12.71 2.07 10.34
C ALA A 112 -12.55 3.37 9.53
N LEU A 113 -11.33 3.87 9.40
CA LEU A 113 -11.04 5.04 8.58
C LEU A 113 -11.18 4.73 7.08
N LEU A 114 -10.68 3.59 6.59
CA LEU A 114 -10.86 3.16 5.20
C LEU A 114 -12.34 3.04 4.85
N ASP A 115 -13.15 2.43 5.72
CA ASP A 115 -14.60 2.34 5.55
C ASP A 115 -15.25 3.73 5.49
N ALA A 116 -14.88 4.63 6.41
CA ALA A 116 -15.40 6.00 6.44
C ALA A 116 -15.00 6.84 5.21
N LEU A 117 -13.88 6.52 4.59
CA LEU A 117 -13.41 7.15 3.34
C LEU A 117 -14.03 6.51 2.08
N GLY A 118 -14.84 5.47 2.23
CA GLY A 118 -15.48 4.78 1.11
C GLY A 118 -14.54 3.93 0.27
N TYR A 119 -13.44 3.45 0.85
CA TYR A 119 -12.55 2.54 0.14
C TYR A 119 -13.23 1.18 -0.04
N ASP A 120 -13.45 0.79 -1.27
CA ASP A 120 -14.16 -0.44 -1.66
C ASP A 120 -13.23 -1.52 -2.27
N GLY A 121 -11.92 -1.27 -2.24
CA GLY A 121 -10.91 -2.19 -2.76
C GLY A 121 -10.50 -3.29 -1.76
N TRP A 122 -9.49 -4.05 -2.15
CA TRP A 122 -8.96 -5.13 -1.34
C TRP A 122 -7.89 -4.66 -0.35
N VAL A 123 -7.85 -5.30 0.82
CA VAL A 123 -6.78 -5.16 1.81
C VAL A 123 -5.98 -6.46 1.83
N GLY A 124 -4.81 -6.43 1.23
CA GLY A 124 -3.89 -7.55 1.15
C GLY A 124 -3.05 -7.70 2.42
N CYS A 125 -2.86 -8.94 2.88
CA CYS A 125 -2.01 -9.26 4.01
C CYS A 125 -0.62 -9.66 3.52
N GLU A 126 0.38 -8.79 3.69
CA GLU A 126 1.76 -9.07 3.28
C GLU A 126 2.71 -9.03 4.47
N TYR A 127 2.52 -9.95 5.40
CA TYR A 127 3.36 -10.09 6.59
C TYR A 127 4.06 -11.45 6.64
N ARG A 128 5.07 -11.55 7.51
CA ARG A 128 5.80 -12.77 7.83
C ARG A 128 5.22 -13.38 9.10
N PRO A 129 4.39 -14.44 9.02
CA PRO A 129 3.83 -15.05 10.22
C PRO A 129 4.94 -15.51 11.17
N ARG A 130 4.76 -15.29 12.50
CA ARG A 130 5.72 -15.75 13.51
C ARG A 130 5.81 -17.27 13.59
N ALA A 131 4.70 -17.93 13.27
CA ALA A 131 4.62 -19.39 13.18
C ALA A 131 4.27 -19.81 11.74
N GLY A 132 3.24 -20.61 11.52
CA GLY A 132 2.75 -20.96 10.19
C GLY A 132 1.72 -19.98 9.65
N THR A 133 1.39 -20.09 8.38
CA THR A 133 0.40 -19.24 7.73
C THR A 133 -0.98 -19.35 8.39
N SER A 134 -1.41 -20.58 8.74
CA SER A 134 -2.72 -20.80 9.37
C SER A 134 -2.80 -20.18 10.77
N GLU A 135 -1.76 -20.32 11.55
CA GLU A 135 -1.65 -19.71 12.89
C GLU A 135 -1.63 -18.20 12.80
N GLY A 136 -0.93 -17.65 11.80
CA GLY A 136 -0.81 -16.22 11.55
C GLY A 136 -2.12 -15.54 11.13
N LEU A 137 -3.19 -16.29 10.84
CA LEU A 137 -4.53 -15.76 10.55
C LEU A 137 -5.42 -15.61 11.80
N GLY A 138 -4.92 -15.93 12.99
CA GLY A 138 -5.69 -15.87 14.23
C GLY A 138 -6.29 -14.50 14.54
N TRP A 139 -5.59 -13.41 14.20
CA TRP A 139 -6.08 -12.04 14.36
C TRP A 139 -7.35 -11.78 13.52
N LEU A 140 -7.43 -12.31 12.29
CA LEU A 140 -8.58 -12.13 11.42
C LEU A 140 -9.83 -12.82 11.97
N LYS A 141 -9.67 -13.97 12.63
CA LYS A 141 -10.77 -14.64 13.31
C LYS A 141 -11.33 -13.77 14.43
N ARG A 142 -10.46 -13.27 15.33
CA ARG A 142 -10.84 -12.34 16.40
C ARG A 142 -11.55 -11.09 15.87
N TRP A 143 -11.03 -10.52 14.78
CA TRP A 143 -11.65 -9.37 14.12
C TRP A 143 -13.09 -9.66 13.65
N ARG A 144 -13.28 -10.79 12.96
CA ARG A 144 -14.59 -11.20 12.45
C ARG A 144 -15.61 -11.49 13.55
N GLU A 145 -15.17 -12.02 14.67
CA GLU A 145 -15.98 -12.34 15.84
C GLU A 145 -16.29 -11.11 16.73
N GLY A 146 -15.83 -9.92 16.33
CA GLY A 146 -16.06 -8.66 17.06
C GLY A 146 -15.20 -8.50 18.32
N GLN A 147 -14.22 -9.33 18.53
CA GLN A 147 -13.22 -9.19 19.58
C GLN A 147 -12.13 -8.20 19.11
N ARG A 148 -12.49 -6.92 19.14
CA ARG A 148 -11.63 -5.80 18.72
C ARG A 148 -10.68 -5.35 19.81
#